data_4c46aea84ad53220e21e0284748e690f
#
_entry.id   4c46aea84ad53220e21e0284748e690f
#
_cell.length_a   1.000
_cell.length_b   1.000
_cell.length_c   1.000
_cell.angle_alpha   90.00
_cell.angle_beta   90.00
_cell.angle_gamma   90.00
#
_symmetry.space_group_name_H-M   'P 1'
#
loop_
_entity.id
_entity.type
_entity.pdbx_description
1 polymer ?
#
loop_
_entity_poly.entity_id
_entity_poly.type
_entity_poly.pdbx_seq_one_letter_code
_entity_poly.pdbx_strand_id
1 'polypeptide(L)'
;MPRESGDLRLMTSTKTGVVSKRRVRERGAKGGRGQKTSRTALARRHAEAPPESRPRRKVIAVTSGKGGVGKTNIVTNLAIALARQGTRVLVLDGDLGLANVDLLLGISPQYDLQDAILGDRRIEDIVLEGPEGIRVVPASSGVEELANLDEYRTECLLRSLASVEADTDLILIDAPSGIGSHAVSLSQAADEIIVVTTPEPTAFSDAYAMIKVLSQRPLRCTPALLVNQANSENEASEVARRVQSVAKRFLNLEVPYWGFVLADESVPKSVIRQEPFLTTYPYSPASSCILRLARRVLGQGPEKKGDPGPGPYRLVTPDTIPEGV
;
A
#
# COMPACT_ATOMS: atom_id res chain seq x y z
N MET A 1 -54.95 12.74 23.80
CA MET A 1 -55.77 13.66 23.00
C MET A 1 -54.96 14.86 22.57
N PRO A 2 -55.20 15.45 21.38
CA PRO A 2 -55.35 14.82 20.05
C PRO A 2 -54.11 15.14 19.15
N ARG A 3 -53.73 14.36 18.19
CA ARG A 3 -53.94 14.33 16.72
C ARG A 3 -53.91 15.70 16.03
N GLU A 4 -52.97 15.90 15.15
CA GLU A 4 -53.23 16.52 13.86
C GLU A 4 -52.30 15.96 12.77
N SER A 5 -52.97 15.47 11.76
CA SER A 5 -52.52 14.95 10.48
C SER A 5 -52.36 16.11 9.49
N GLY A 6 -51.39 16.09 8.64
CA GLY A 6 -51.21 17.02 7.51
C GLY A 6 -50.73 16.28 6.25
N ASP A 7 -51.66 15.87 5.46
CA ASP A 7 -51.48 15.46 4.05
C ASP A 7 -50.95 16.60 3.20
N LEU A 8 -50.00 16.32 2.31
CA LEU A 8 -49.77 17.18 1.15
C LEU A 8 -49.42 16.33 -0.11
N ARG A 9 -50.37 16.32 -0.94
CA ARG A 9 -50.62 15.94 -2.33
C ARG A 9 -49.42 15.92 -3.28
N LEU A 10 -49.40 14.84 -4.04
CA LEU A 10 -48.84 14.68 -5.38
C LEU A 10 -49.28 15.81 -6.35
N MET A 11 -48.32 16.30 -7.13
CA MET A 11 -48.61 16.92 -8.43
C MET A 11 -47.71 16.31 -9.51
N THR A 12 -48.33 15.53 -10.32
CA THR A 12 -47.89 15.08 -11.65
C THR A 12 -48.03 16.22 -12.65
N SER A 13 -47.04 16.45 -13.51
CA SER A 13 -47.23 17.17 -14.78
C SER A 13 -46.36 16.56 -15.86
N THR A 14 -47.03 15.86 -16.72
CA THR A 14 -46.64 15.42 -18.05
C THR A 14 -46.67 16.63 -19.01
N LYS A 15 -45.63 16.81 -19.85
CA LYS A 15 -45.78 17.44 -21.17
C LYS A 15 -44.85 16.80 -22.19
N THR A 16 -45.48 16.13 -23.10
CA THR A 16 -45.06 15.69 -24.41
C THR A 16 -44.71 16.86 -25.34
N GLY A 17 -43.69 16.70 -26.19
CA GLY A 17 -43.33 17.64 -27.26
C GLY A 17 -42.56 16.95 -28.38
N VAL A 18 -43.24 16.54 -29.33
CA VAL A 18 -43.18 16.15 -30.73
C VAL A 18 -41.98 16.65 -31.56
N VAL A 19 -41.31 15.70 -32.13
CA VAL A 19 -40.59 15.51 -33.42
C VAL A 19 -40.64 16.62 -34.46
N SER A 20 -39.47 16.90 -35.08
CA SER A 20 -39.39 17.28 -36.50
C SER A 20 -38.14 16.74 -37.18
N LYS A 21 -38.34 15.86 -38.15
CA LYS A 21 -37.34 15.37 -39.11
C LYS A 21 -37.22 16.42 -40.23
N ARG A 22 -36.03 16.83 -40.55
CA ARG A 22 -35.71 17.48 -41.86
C ARG A 22 -34.68 16.65 -42.64
N ARG A 23 -35.18 16.04 -43.73
CA ARG A 23 -34.39 15.54 -44.86
C ARG A 23 -33.84 16.73 -45.64
N VAL A 24 -32.58 16.70 -46.04
CA VAL A 24 -32.05 17.50 -47.15
C VAL A 24 -31.28 16.60 -48.11
N ARG A 25 -31.58 16.84 -49.37
CA ARG A 25 -31.34 16.05 -50.58
C ARG A 25 -29.86 16.09 -51.01
N GLU A 26 -29.46 14.98 -51.60
CA GLU A 26 -28.30 14.86 -52.51
C GLU A 26 -28.48 15.71 -53.75
N ARG A 27 -27.40 16.33 -54.20
CA ARG A 27 -27.17 16.66 -55.61
C ARG A 27 -25.71 16.38 -55.97
N GLY A 28 -25.53 15.51 -56.93
CA GLY A 28 -24.28 15.19 -57.55
C GLY A 28 -23.83 16.22 -58.57
N ALA A 29 -22.56 16.29 -58.82
CA ALA A 29 -21.98 16.80 -60.10
C ALA A 29 -20.64 16.17 -60.38
N LYS A 30 -20.49 15.81 -61.62
CA LYS A 30 -19.49 15.08 -62.37
C LYS A 30 -18.15 15.82 -62.51
N GLY A 31 -17.06 15.04 -62.60
CA GLY A 31 -16.14 15.14 -63.74
C GLY A 31 -14.88 15.97 -63.55
N GLY A 32 -13.73 15.33 -63.64
CA GLY A 32 -12.44 15.98 -63.81
C GLY A 32 -11.30 14.95 -63.85
N ARG A 33 -10.94 14.51 -65.07
CA ARG A 33 -9.70 13.74 -65.40
C ARG A 33 -8.48 14.65 -65.20
N GLY A 34 -7.40 14.10 -64.64
CA GLY A 34 -6.10 14.65 -65.02
C GLY A 34 -4.98 14.53 -63.97
N GLN A 35 -4.07 13.71 -64.28
CA GLN A 35 -2.63 13.71 -64.05
C GLN A 35 -2.08 12.87 -62.90
N LYS A 36 -1.52 11.74 -63.34
CA LYS A 36 -0.47 10.99 -62.65
C LYS A 36 0.79 11.84 -62.53
N THR A 37 1.23 12.13 -61.33
CA THR A 37 2.65 12.39 -61.09
C THR A 37 3.06 11.65 -59.84
N SER A 38 4.04 10.78 -60.06
CA SER A 38 4.76 10.02 -59.09
C SER A 38 5.38 10.91 -58.02
N ARG A 39 5.06 10.66 -56.77
CA ARG A 39 5.90 11.02 -55.62
C ARG A 39 5.85 9.91 -54.58
N THR A 40 6.49 8.80 -54.93
CA THR A 40 6.90 7.75 -54.01
C THR A 40 8.25 8.19 -53.46
N ALA A 41 8.28 8.87 -52.37
CA ALA A 41 9.44 8.90 -51.44
C ALA A 41 9.08 9.75 -50.20
N LEU A 42 9.48 9.30 -49.07
CA LEU A 42 9.47 9.97 -47.77
C LEU A 42 8.13 9.97 -46.98
N ALA A 43 7.84 8.89 -46.35
CA ALA A 43 7.37 8.86 -44.95
C ALA A 43 7.57 7.44 -44.41
N ARG A 44 8.79 7.00 -44.27
CA ARG A 44 9.11 6.06 -43.17
C ARG A 44 8.98 6.87 -41.90
N ARG A 45 7.76 7.04 -41.42
CA ARG A 45 7.52 7.40 -40.03
C ARG A 45 8.10 6.24 -39.24
N HIS A 46 9.10 6.56 -38.44
CA HIS A 46 9.54 5.69 -37.35
C HIS A 46 8.27 5.24 -36.63
N ALA A 47 7.88 3.98 -36.77
CA ALA A 47 6.99 3.34 -35.85
C ALA A 47 7.80 3.32 -34.56
N GLU A 48 7.55 4.27 -33.67
CA GLU A 48 7.96 4.17 -32.29
C GLU A 48 7.43 2.82 -31.82
N ALA A 49 8.34 1.96 -31.39
CA ALA A 49 7.98 0.71 -30.74
C ALA A 49 6.96 1.04 -29.64
N PRO A 50 5.88 0.24 -29.49
CA PRO A 50 4.94 0.47 -28.39
C PRO A 50 5.76 0.56 -27.11
N PRO A 51 5.49 1.53 -26.23
CA PRO A 51 6.26 1.70 -25.00
C PRO A 51 6.31 0.35 -24.34
N GLU A 52 7.52 -0.15 -24.09
CA GLU A 52 7.75 -1.39 -23.34
C GLU A 52 6.82 -1.33 -22.14
N SER A 53 5.95 -2.33 -21.99
CA SER A 53 4.98 -2.40 -20.91
C SER A 53 5.78 -2.30 -19.62
N ARG A 54 5.70 -1.12 -18.96
CA ARG A 54 6.36 -0.92 -17.67
C ARG A 54 5.91 -2.07 -16.76
N PRO A 55 6.84 -2.70 -16.04
CA PRO A 55 6.49 -3.79 -15.15
C PRO A 55 5.33 -3.34 -14.25
N ARG A 56 4.31 -4.19 -14.14
CA ARG A 56 3.13 -3.90 -13.31
C ARG A 56 3.62 -3.63 -11.89
N ARG A 57 3.20 -2.50 -11.33
CA ARG A 57 3.53 -2.10 -9.96
C ARG A 57 3.03 -3.13 -8.98
N LYS A 58 3.82 -3.35 -7.95
CA LYS A 58 3.48 -4.26 -6.87
C LYS A 58 2.81 -3.47 -5.75
N VAL A 59 1.69 -3.96 -5.27
CA VAL A 59 0.98 -3.40 -4.11
C VAL A 59 1.05 -4.41 -2.98
N ILE A 60 1.53 -3.99 -1.82
CA ILE A 60 1.63 -4.82 -0.61
C ILE A 60 0.84 -4.14 0.50
N ALA A 61 -0.14 -4.83 1.07
CA ALA A 61 -0.85 -4.38 2.25
C ALA A 61 -0.26 -5.04 3.50
N VAL A 62 0.02 -4.23 4.51
CA VAL A 62 0.41 -4.69 5.84
C VAL A 62 -0.76 -4.47 6.78
N THR A 63 -1.30 -5.53 7.34
CA THR A 63 -2.51 -5.51 8.17
C THR A 63 -2.32 -6.34 9.44
N SER A 64 -3.26 -6.26 10.38
CA SER A 64 -3.27 -7.09 11.58
C SER A 64 -4.66 -7.21 12.17
N GLY A 65 -4.95 -8.28 12.88
CA GLY A 65 -6.20 -8.44 13.62
C GLY A 65 -6.28 -7.58 14.90
N LYS A 66 -5.15 -7.04 15.39
CA LYS A 66 -5.06 -6.28 16.65
C LYS A 66 -4.22 -5.02 16.46
N GLY A 67 -4.62 -3.93 17.16
CA GLY A 67 -3.82 -2.72 17.26
C GLY A 67 -2.54 -2.90 18.10
N GLY A 68 -1.54 -2.05 17.89
CA GLY A 68 -0.30 -2.03 18.68
C GLY A 68 0.72 -3.12 18.35
N VAL A 69 0.49 -3.97 17.36
CA VAL A 69 1.44 -5.00 16.93
C VAL A 69 2.64 -4.46 16.12
N GLY A 70 2.69 -3.16 15.86
CA GLY A 70 3.82 -2.47 15.20
C GLY A 70 3.76 -2.43 13.68
N LYS A 71 2.58 -2.52 13.05
CA LYS A 71 2.39 -2.43 11.59
C LYS A 71 3.09 -1.21 10.98
N THR A 72 2.75 -0.01 11.46
CA THR A 72 3.27 1.26 10.93
C THR A 72 4.78 1.33 11.03
N ASN A 73 5.38 0.84 12.13
CA ASN A 73 6.84 0.72 12.25
C ASN A 73 7.44 -0.24 11.20
N ILE A 74 6.75 -1.35 10.92
CA ILE A 74 7.19 -2.29 9.87
C ILE A 74 7.10 -1.62 8.51
N VAL A 75 5.97 -0.98 8.18
CA VAL A 75 5.73 -0.32 6.89
C VAL A 75 6.75 0.77 6.62
N THR A 76 6.95 1.71 7.55
CA THR A 76 7.87 2.85 7.40
C THR A 76 9.31 2.40 7.24
N ASN A 77 9.77 1.45 8.05
CA ASN A 77 11.15 0.95 7.97
C ASN A 77 11.36 0.01 6.77
N LEU A 78 10.34 -0.76 6.36
CA LEU A 78 10.40 -1.56 5.13
C LEU A 78 10.47 -0.65 3.89
N ALA A 79 9.70 0.44 3.86
CA ALA A 79 9.75 1.42 2.78
C ALA A 79 11.17 1.98 2.61
N ILE A 80 11.80 2.39 3.71
CA ILE A 80 13.18 2.90 3.71
C ILE A 80 14.17 1.82 3.26
N ALA A 81 14.02 0.58 3.74
CA ALA A 81 14.88 -0.53 3.34
C ALA A 81 14.81 -0.84 1.84
N LEU A 82 13.63 -0.71 1.25
CA LEU A 82 13.40 -0.90 -0.18
C LEU A 82 13.94 0.28 -1.00
N ALA A 83 13.73 1.52 -0.53
CA ALA A 83 14.24 2.72 -1.18
C ALA A 83 15.79 2.72 -1.23
N ARG A 84 16.46 2.31 -0.16
CA ARG A 84 17.93 2.10 -0.13
C ARG A 84 18.43 1.08 -1.14
N GLN A 85 17.57 0.20 -1.63
CA GLN A 85 17.85 -0.77 -2.70
C GLN A 85 17.43 -0.28 -4.10
N GLY A 86 17.10 1.02 -4.21
CA GLY A 86 16.77 1.65 -5.49
C GLY A 86 15.31 1.51 -5.91
N THR A 87 14.41 1.01 -5.05
CA THR A 87 12.98 0.88 -5.34
C THR A 87 12.27 2.21 -5.06
N ARG A 88 11.49 2.71 -6.01
CA ARG A 88 10.64 3.89 -5.79
C ARG A 88 9.39 3.48 -5.04
N VAL A 89 9.35 3.79 -3.75
CA VAL A 89 8.28 3.35 -2.85
C VAL A 89 7.31 4.49 -2.57
N LEU A 90 6.00 4.18 -2.66
CA LEU A 90 4.91 5.00 -2.16
C LEU A 90 4.31 4.31 -0.93
N VAL A 91 4.23 5.02 0.18
CA VAL A 91 3.52 4.56 1.39
C VAL A 91 2.16 5.23 1.42
N LEU A 92 1.10 4.44 1.53
CA LEU A 92 -0.25 4.91 1.78
C LEU A 92 -0.57 4.65 3.26
N ASP A 93 -0.78 5.71 4.05
CA ASP A 93 -1.38 5.57 5.36
C ASP A 93 -2.88 5.31 5.20
N GLY A 94 -3.30 4.09 5.47
CA GLY A 94 -4.69 3.66 5.36
C GLY A 94 -5.43 3.70 6.69
N ASP A 95 -4.77 4.03 7.81
CA ASP A 95 -5.42 4.17 9.12
C ASP A 95 -5.99 5.58 9.29
N LEU A 96 -7.12 5.81 8.61
CA LEU A 96 -7.79 7.11 8.55
C LEU A 96 -8.35 7.60 9.89
N GLY A 97 -8.37 6.75 10.92
CA GLY A 97 -8.80 7.11 12.27
C GLY A 97 -7.65 7.49 13.19
N LEU A 98 -6.51 6.85 13.02
CA LEU A 98 -5.33 6.96 13.88
C LEU A 98 -4.05 6.97 13.03
N ALA A 99 -3.95 7.92 12.10
CA ALA A 99 -2.78 8.11 11.25
C ALA A 99 -1.50 8.29 12.08
N ASN A 100 -0.44 7.59 11.71
CA ASN A 100 0.82 7.62 12.46
C ASN A 100 2.07 7.52 11.56
N VAL A 101 1.91 7.36 10.25
CA VAL A 101 3.05 7.25 9.31
C VAL A 101 3.87 8.54 9.32
N ASP A 102 3.21 9.68 9.27
CA ASP A 102 3.82 11.01 9.32
C ASP A 102 4.61 11.24 10.60
N LEU A 103 4.04 10.88 11.76
CA LEU A 103 4.70 10.97 13.06
C LEU A 103 5.98 10.13 13.13
N LEU A 104 5.93 8.88 12.63
CA LEU A 104 7.09 7.98 12.64
C LEU A 104 8.19 8.38 11.67
N LEU A 105 7.85 9.19 10.66
CA LEU A 105 8.80 9.70 9.67
C LEU A 105 9.29 11.12 9.99
N GLY A 106 8.73 11.76 11.03
CA GLY A 106 9.07 13.13 11.40
C GLY A 106 8.66 14.17 10.35
N ILE A 107 7.60 13.89 9.59
CA ILE A 107 7.07 14.79 8.56
C ILE A 107 5.77 15.43 9.04
N SER A 108 5.46 16.63 8.53
CA SER A 108 4.25 17.37 8.91
C SER A 108 3.45 17.68 7.66
N PRO A 109 2.37 16.94 7.39
CA PRO A 109 1.52 17.16 6.23
C PRO A 109 0.76 18.49 6.36
N GLN A 110 0.68 19.25 5.25
CA GLN A 110 -0.18 20.42 5.15
C GLN A 110 -1.60 20.01 4.68
N TYR A 111 -1.65 18.98 3.86
CA TYR A 111 -2.85 18.38 3.31
C TYR A 111 -2.74 16.86 3.44
N ASP A 112 -3.87 16.18 3.52
CA ASP A 112 -3.94 14.74 3.74
C ASP A 112 -5.05 14.07 2.92
N LEU A 113 -5.28 12.79 3.16
CA LEU A 113 -6.31 12.01 2.46
C LEU A 113 -7.72 12.56 2.64
N GLN A 114 -8.01 13.28 3.73
CA GLN A 114 -9.31 13.92 3.91
C GLN A 114 -9.56 14.97 2.82
N ASP A 115 -8.58 15.84 2.58
CA ASP A 115 -8.69 16.88 1.55
C ASP A 115 -8.92 16.27 0.16
N ALA A 116 -8.27 15.14 -0.12
CA ALA A 116 -8.44 14.45 -1.39
C ALA A 116 -9.80 13.73 -1.50
N ILE A 117 -10.28 13.10 -0.44
CA ILE A 117 -11.58 12.39 -0.41
C ILE A 117 -12.75 13.38 -0.49
N LEU A 118 -12.63 14.55 0.13
CA LEU A 118 -13.62 15.61 0.05
C LEU A 118 -13.59 16.36 -1.30
N GLY A 119 -12.54 16.17 -2.10
CA GLY A 119 -12.38 16.79 -3.41
C GLY A 119 -11.76 18.19 -3.37
N ASP A 120 -11.24 18.62 -2.21
CA ASP A 120 -10.58 19.91 -2.02
C ASP A 120 -9.18 19.93 -2.63
N ARG A 121 -8.52 18.77 -2.73
CA ARG A 121 -7.20 18.57 -3.30
C ARG A 121 -7.16 17.33 -4.19
N ARG A 122 -6.22 17.30 -5.13
CA ARG A 122 -5.90 16.08 -5.88
C ARG A 122 -4.92 15.25 -5.06
N ILE A 123 -4.88 13.94 -5.32
CA ILE A 123 -3.96 13.04 -4.61
C ILE A 123 -2.49 13.45 -4.80
N GLU A 124 -2.14 13.96 -5.96
CA GLU A 124 -0.77 14.43 -6.26
C GLU A 124 -0.35 15.61 -5.40
N ASP A 125 -1.32 16.45 -5.00
CA ASP A 125 -1.07 17.67 -4.24
C ASP A 125 -0.82 17.40 -2.74
N ILE A 126 -1.16 16.18 -2.27
CA ILE A 126 -1.00 15.75 -0.87
C ILE A 126 0.18 14.80 -0.64
N VAL A 127 0.82 14.31 -1.73
CA VAL A 127 1.99 13.43 -1.60
C VAL A 127 3.17 14.19 -1.02
N LEU A 128 3.78 13.63 0.02
CA LEU A 128 4.96 14.18 0.66
C LEU A 128 6.19 13.34 0.35
N GLU A 129 7.35 13.98 0.32
CA GLU A 129 8.63 13.31 0.30
C GLU A 129 9.07 13.00 1.73
N GLY A 130 9.40 11.75 1.99
CA GLY A 130 9.92 11.26 3.26
C GLY A 130 11.40 10.90 3.19
N PRO A 131 11.96 10.36 4.28
CA PRO A 131 13.36 9.93 4.33
C PRO A 131 13.74 8.96 3.21
N GLU A 132 14.96 9.03 2.71
CA GLU A 132 15.50 8.20 1.63
C GLU A 132 14.71 8.28 0.30
N GLY A 133 13.96 9.37 0.11
CA GLY A 133 13.17 9.60 -1.11
C GLY A 133 11.92 8.73 -1.23
N ILE A 134 11.44 8.10 -0.14
CA ILE A 134 10.12 7.48 -0.14
C ILE A 134 9.05 8.56 -0.31
N ARG A 135 7.95 8.22 -0.95
CA ARG A 135 6.79 9.11 -1.03
C ARG A 135 5.71 8.63 -0.10
N VAL A 136 4.96 9.56 0.47
CA VAL A 136 3.94 9.25 1.49
C VAL A 136 2.65 9.96 1.12
N VAL A 137 1.56 9.23 1.12
CA VAL A 137 0.20 9.77 1.12
C VAL A 137 -0.29 9.71 2.56
N PRO A 138 -0.30 10.84 3.27
CA PRO A 138 -0.66 10.89 4.69
C PRO A 138 -2.17 10.79 4.87
N ALA A 139 -2.61 10.21 5.98
CA ALA A 139 -3.99 10.22 6.41
C ALA A 139 -4.23 11.26 7.50
N SER A 140 -5.50 11.63 7.68
CA SER A 140 -5.94 12.46 8.82
C SER A 140 -6.11 11.63 10.08
N SER A 141 -5.93 12.25 11.22
CA SER A 141 -6.29 11.65 12.49
C SER A 141 -7.57 12.29 13.06
N GLY A 142 -8.43 11.45 13.66
CA GLY A 142 -9.59 11.93 14.45
C GLY A 142 -10.83 12.29 13.62
N VAL A 143 -10.91 11.88 12.36
CA VAL A 143 -12.09 12.10 11.52
C VAL A 143 -12.92 10.81 11.45
N GLU A 144 -14.01 10.76 12.23
CA GLU A 144 -14.86 9.57 12.39
C GLU A 144 -15.45 9.08 11.04
N GLU A 145 -15.84 10.00 10.17
CA GLU A 145 -16.41 9.71 8.86
C GLU A 145 -15.42 8.98 7.93
N LEU A 146 -14.14 9.24 8.09
CA LEU A 146 -13.08 8.61 7.31
C LEU A 146 -12.62 7.27 7.91
N ALA A 147 -12.72 7.10 9.22
CA ALA A 147 -12.35 5.86 9.89
C ALA A 147 -13.17 4.65 9.41
N ASN A 148 -14.34 4.89 8.81
CA ASN A 148 -15.29 3.88 8.35
C ASN A 148 -15.61 4.01 6.86
N LEU A 149 -14.61 4.18 6.00
CA LEU A 149 -14.85 4.20 4.55
C LEU A 149 -15.52 2.90 4.11
N ASP A 150 -16.60 3.05 3.34
CA ASP A 150 -17.23 1.93 2.66
C ASP A 150 -16.36 1.39 1.52
N GLU A 151 -16.74 0.25 0.96
CA GLU A 151 -15.99 -0.42 -0.10
C GLU A 151 -15.87 0.47 -1.35
N TYR A 152 -16.93 1.22 -1.70
CA TYR A 152 -16.93 2.11 -2.85
C TYR A 152 -15.94 3.27 -2.70
N ARG A 153 -15.94 3.95 -1.55
CA ARG A 153 -15.01 5.05 -1.27
C ARG A 153 -13.57 4.57 -1.20
N THR A 154 -13.34 3.39 -0.61
CA THR A 154 -12.01 2.74 -0.61
C THR A 154 -11.54 2.45 -2.04
N GLU A 155 -12.42 1.97 -2.93
CA GLU A 155 -12.08 1.74 -4.33
C GLU A 155 -11.78 3.06 -5.06
N CYS A 156 -12.56 4.12 -4.82
CA CYS A 156 -12.29 5.45 -5.38
C CYS A 156 -10.92 5.98 -4.95
N LEU A 157 -10.56 5.84 -3.66
CA LEU A 157 -9.25 6.20 -3.15
C LEU A 157 -8.13 5.44 -3.88
N LEU A 158 -8.26 4.12 -3.98
CA LEU A 158 -7.26 3.29 -4.67
C LEU A 158 -7.12 3.63 -6.14
N ARG A 159 -8.21 3.99 -6.81
CA ARG A 159 -8.17 4.46 -8.21
C ARG A 159 -7.49 5.82 -8.34
N SER A 160 -7.67 6.73 -7.37
CA SER A 160 -7.01 8.04 -7.40
C SER A 160 -5.49 7.94 -7.26
N LEU A 161 -4.97 6.87 -6.63
CA LEU A 161 -3.53 6.61 -6.58
C LEU A 161 -2.91 6.36 -7.98
N ALA A 162 -3.74 6.03 -8.99
CA ALA A 162 -3.24 5.81 -10.35
C ALA A 162 -2.49 7.02 -10.93
N SER A 163 -2.82 8.23 -10.49
CA SER A 163 -2.16 9.46 -10.94
C SER A 163 -0.74 9.64 -10.38
N VAL A 164 -0.49 9.16 -9.15
CA VAL A 164 0.84 9.22 -8.50
C VAL A 164 1.69 7.98 -8.73
N GLU A 165 1.12 6.99 -9.40
CA GLU A 165 1.78 5.74 -9.69
C GLU A 165 2.87 5.84 -10.76
N ALA A 166 2.90 6.85 -11.64
CA ALA A 166 3.81 6.91 -12.77
C ALA A 166 5.29 6.75 -12.39
N ASP A 167 5.66 7.21 -11.20
CA ASP A 167 7.02 7.16 -10.67
C ASP A 167 7.17 6.24 -9.45
N THR A 168 6.34 5.18 -9.38
CA THR A 168 6.32 4.22 -8.28
C THR A 168 6.56 2.81 -8.81
N ASP A 169 7.44 2.07 -8.17
CA ASP A 169 7.66 0.64 -8.43
C ASP A 169 6.85 -0.23 -7.46
N LEU A 170 6.66 0.25 -6.24
CA LEU A 170 5.99 -0.47 -5.17
C LEU A 170 5.16 0.46 -4.29
N ILE A 171 3.94 0.05 -3.99
CA ILE A 171 3.05 0.71 -3.02
C ILE A 171 2.97 -0.15 -1.77
N LEU A 172 3.27 0.44 -0.61
CA LEU A 172 3.03 -0.16 0.70
C LEU A 172 1.80 0.50 1.32
N ILE A 173 0.82 -0.30 1.68
CA ILE A 173 -0.39 0.16 2.38
C ILE A 173 -0.28 -0.20 3.86
N ASP A 174 -0.24 0.80 4.74
CA ASP A 174 -0.43 0.59 6.17
C ASP A 174 -1.93 0.50 6.44
N ALA A 175 -2.47 -0.71 6.42
CA ALA A 175 -3.90 -0.91 6.62
C ALA A 175 -4.28 -0.78 8.10
N PRO A 176 -5.50 -0.31 8.43
CA PRO A 176 -5.94 -0.23 9.82
C PRO A 176 -5.94 -1.59 10.49
N SER A 177 -5.94 -1.59 11.82
CA SER A 177 -6.02 -2.82 12.61
C SER A 177 -7.44 -3.35 12.71
N GLY A 178 -7.58 -4.65 12.93
CA GLY A 178 -8.88 -5.32 13.10
C GLY A 178 -9.46 -5.82 11.78
N ILE A 179 -10.65 -6.43 11.88
CA ILE A 179 -11.35 -7.12 10.79
C ILE A 179 -12.45 -6.25 10.15
N GLY A 180 -12.39 -4.94 10.34
CA GLY A 180 -13.37 -4.00 9.76
C GLY A 180 -13.33 -3.97 8.22
N SER A 181 -14.43 -3.51 7.61
CA SER A 181 -14.59 -3.49 6.15
C SER A 181 -13.46 -2.73 5.47
N HIS A 182 -13.04 -1.60 6.00
CA HIS A 182 -11.98 -0.77 5.44
C HIS A 182 -10.62 -1.50 5.41
N ALA A 183 -10.22 -2.14 6.53
CA ALA A 183 -9.00 -2.94 6.59
C ALA A 183 -9.00 -4.09 5.58
N VAL A 184 -10.15 -4.76 5.44
CA VAL A 184 -10.34 -5.86 4.50
C VAL A 184 -10.28 -5.35 3.06
N SER A 185 -10.97 -4.26 2.72
CA SER A 185 -11.01 -3.71 1.36
C SER A 185 -9.63 -3.22 0.89
N LEU A 186 -8.87 -2.51 1.75
CA LEU A 186 -7.49 -2.13 1.45
C LEU A 186 -6.60 -3.36 1.22
N SER A 187 -6.76 -4.39 2.04
CA SER A 187 -6.00 -5.63 1.88
C SER A 187 -6.34 -6.37 0.58
N GLN A 188 -7.63 -6.39 0.17
CA GLN A 188 -8.06 -7.04 -1.08
C GLN A 188 -7.49 -6.40 -2.34
N ALA A 189 -7.20 -5.10 -2.30
CA ALA A 189 -6.61 -4.37 -3.43
C ALA A 189 -5.15 -4.74 -3.68
N ALA A 190 -4.47 -5.32 -2.70
CA ALA A 190 -3.05 -5.63 -2.78
C ALA A 190 -2.76 -6.90 -3.59
N ASP A 191 -1.56 -6.94 -4.19
CA ASP A 191 -1.02 -8.12 -4.84
C ASP A 191 -0.42 -9.10 -3.82
N GLU A 192 0.03 -8.58 -2.66
CA GLU A 192 0.51 -9.36 -1.51
C GLU A 192 -0.03 -8.78 -0.21
N ILE A 193 -0.30 -9.64 0.76
CA ILE A 193 -0.84 -9.24 2.06
C ILE A 193 0.06 -9.80 3.15
N ILE A 194 0.51 -8.94 4.06
CA ILE A 194 1.28 -9.29 5.24
C ILE A 194 0.39 -9.11 6.47
N VAL A 195 0.06 -10.21 7.14
CA VAL A 195 -0.64 -10.18 8.43
C VAL A 195 0.39 -10.18 9.54
N VAL A 196 0.46 -9.09 10.30
CA VAL A 196 1.39 -8.94 11.43
C VAL A 196 0.73 -9.45 12.70
N THR A 197 1.49 -10.22 13.47
CA THR A 197 1.13 -10.69 14.81
C THR A 197 2.31 -10.54 15.78
N THR A 198 2.07 -10.77 17.06
CA THR A 198 3.10 -10.82 18.10
C THR A 198 3.02 -12.15 18.87
N PRO A 199 3.99 -12.51 19.73
CA PRO A 199 3.91 -13.70 20.57
C PRO A 199 2.77 -13.71 21.60
N GLU A 200 2.08 -12.58 21.79
CA GLU A 200 0.94 -12.50 22.70
C GLU A 200 -0.19 -13.45 22.30
N PRO A 201 -0.79 -14.18 23.24
CA PRO A 201 -1.88 -15.13 22.95
C PRO A 201 -3.10 -14.49 22.24
N THR A 202 -3.45 -13.25 22.60
CA THR A 202 -4.56 -12.52 21.99
C THR A 202 -4.24 -12.16 20.55
N ALA A 203 -3.03 -11.69 20.26
CA ALA A 203 -2.59 -11.32 18.90
C ALA A 203 -2.60 -12.53 17.95
N PHE A 204 -2.30 -13.73 18.46
CA PHE A 204 -2.45 -14.98 17.71
C PHE A 204 -3.90 -15.21 17.24
N SER A 205 -4.86 -15.10 18.16
CA SER A 205 -6.28 -15.29 17.83
C SER A 205 -6.78 -14.25 16.83
N ASP A 206 -6.36 -13.00 16.99
CA ASP A 206 -6.74 -11.90 16.13
C ASP A 206 -6.13 -12.03 14.73
N ALA A 207 -4.87 -12.50 14.63
CA ALA A 207 -4.24 -12.80 13.35
C ALA A 207 -4.97 -13.93 12.60
N TYR A 208 -5.35 -14.99 13.31
CA TYR A 208 -6.18 -16.05 12.74
C TYR A 208 -7.53 -15.51 12.25
N ALA A 209 -8.20 -14.67 13.05
CA ALA A 209 -9.47 -14.05 12.65
C ALA A 209 -9.32 -13.22 11.37
N MET A 210 -8.25 -12.41 11.27
CA MET A 210 -7.96 -11.63 10.07
C MET A 210 -7.72 -12.52 8.85
N ILE A 211 -6.89 -13.56 8.97
CA ILE A 211 -6.63 -14.53 7.90
C ILE A 211 -7.94 -15.21 7.47
N LYS A 212 -8.79 -15.60 8.43
CA LYS A 212 -10.09 -16.21 8.15
C LYS A 212 -11.00 -15.27 7.35
N VAL A 213 -11.14 -14.01 7.78
CA VAL A 213 -11.98 -13.02 7.07
C VAL A 213 -11.44 -12.77 5.66
N LEU A 214 -10.14 -12.61 5.51
CA LEU A 214 -9.49 -12.43 4.22
C LEU A 214 -9.70 -13.66 3.31
N SER A 215 -9.57 -14.88 3.84
CA SER A 215 -9.74 -16.10 3.04
C SER A 215 -11.16 -16.32 2.49
N GLN A 216 -12.14 -15.61 3.06
CA GLN A 216 -13.54 -15.62 2.58
C GLN A 216 -13.82 -14.61 1.45
N ARG A 217 -12.80 -13.86 1.03
CA ARG A 217 -12.89 -12.83 0.00
C ARG A 217 -12.10 -13.23 -1.25
N PRO A 218 -12.43 -12.68 -2.42
CA PRO A 218 -11.63 -12.88 -3.61
C PRO A 218 -10.28 -12.16 -3.46
N LEU A 219 -9.22 -12.90 -3.16
CA LEU A 219 -7.86 -12.39 -3.01
C LEU A 219 -7.01 -12.77 -4.20
N ARG A 220 -5.99 -11.96 -4.50
CA ARG A 220 -4.96 -12.26 -5.50
C ARG A 220 -3.87 -13.18 -4.97
N CYS A 221 -3.72 -13.26 -3.65
CA CYS A 221 -2.68 -14.03 -2.98
C CYS A 221 -3.20 -14.67 -1.69
N THR A 222 -2.46 -15.63 -1.17
CA THR A 222 -2.66 -16.11 0.20
C THR A 222 -1.99 -15.13 1.17
N PRO A 223 -2.71 -14.64 2.22
CA PRO A 223 -2.11 -13.77 3.22
C PRO A 223 -0.91 -14.44 3.89
N ALA A 224 0.21 -13.73 3.95
CA ALA A 224 1.44 -14.19 4.59
C ALA A 224 1.50 -13.70 6.04
N LEU A 225 2.15 -14.46 6.91
CA LEU A 225 2.33 -14.13 8.32
C LEU A 225 3.71 -13.55 8.59
N LEU A 226 3.77 -12.45 9.34
CA LEU A 226 4.97 -11.86 9.91
C LEU A 226 4.82 -11.79 11.43
N VAL A 227 5.79 -12.31 12.18
CA VAL A 227 5.78 -12.24 13.64
C VAL A 227 6.68 -11.09 14.08
N ASN A 228 6.10 -10.09 14.73
CA ASN A 228 6.81 -8.93 15.28
C ASN A 228 7.03 -9.08 16.79
N GLN A 229 8.00 -8.34 17.33
CA GLN A 229 8.31 -8.30 18.76
C GLN A 229 8.63 -9.67 19.36
N ALA A 230 9.23 -10.57 18.61
CA ALA A 230 9.66 -11.86 19.11
C ALA A 230 10.98 -11.74 19.88
N ASN A 231 11.12 -12.45 20.99
CA ASN A 231 12.36 -12.47 21.75
C ASN A 231 13.44 -13.33 21.08
N SER A 232 13.04 -14.25 20.21
CA SER A 232 13.94 -15.12 19.47
C SER A 232 13.29 -15.63 18.18
N GLU A 233 14.12 -16.12 17.24
CA GLU A 233 13.65 -16.80 16.03
C GLU A 233 12.84 -18.06 16.36
N ASN A 234 13.20 -18.80 17.40
CA ASN A 234 12.49 -20.01 17.83
C ASN A 234 11.08 -19.66 18.30
N GLU A 235 10.92 -18.61 19.11
CA GLU A 235 9.60 -18.14 19.55
C GLU A 235 8.75 -17.70 18.36
N ALA A 236 9.30 -16.89 17.46
CA ALA A 236 8.61 -16.45 16.26
C ALA A 236 8.15 -17.64 15.38
N SER A 237 9.01 -18.62 15.20
CA SER A 237 8.72 -19.84 14.43
C SER A 237 7.65 -20.70 15.08
N GLU A 238 7.60 -20.73 16.42
CA GLU A 238 6.56 -21.45 17.15
C GLU A 238 5.20 -20.76 17.00
N VAL A 239 5.14 -19.43 17.14
CA VAL A 239 3.93 -18.65 16.89
C VAL A 239 3.43 -18.88 15.45
N ALA A 240 4.32 -18.79 14.47
CA ALA A 240 3.98 -19.00 13.07
C ALA A 240 3.39 -20.40 12.83
N ARG A 241 4.04 -21.46 13.35
CA ARG A 241 3.55 -22.84 13.22
C ARG A 241 2.17 -23.04 13.86
N ARG A 242 1.88 -22.39 14.99
CA ARG A 242 0.57 -22.44 15.61
C ARG A 242 -0.50 -21.82 14.72
N VAL A 243 -0.27 -20.61 14.17
CA VAL A 243 -1.20 -19.96 13.24
C VAL A 243 -1.42 -20.82 11.99
N GLN A 244 -0.34 -21.30 11.39
CA GLN A 244 -0.38 -22.18 10.22
C GLN A 244 -1.18 -23.46 10.46
N SER A 245 -0.96 -24.12 11.61
CA SER A 245 -1.65 -25.35 11.99
C SER A 245 -3.17 -25.14 12.12
N VAL A 246 -3.59 -24.03 12.77
CA VAL A 246 -5.01 -23.70 12.94
C VAL A 246 -5.62 -23.30 11.58
N ALA A 247 -4.94 -22.50 10.78
CA ALA A 247 -5.39 -22.12 9.44
C ALA A 247 -5.53 -23.35 8.52
N LYS A 248 -4.55 -24.27 8.53
CA LYS A 248 -4.62 -25.51 7.76
C LYS A 248 -5.79 -26.39 8.21
N ARG A 249 -5.98 -26.54 9.52
CA ARG A 249 -7.03 -27.40 10.09
C ARG A 249 -8.44 -26.90 9.80
N PHE A 250 -8.69 -25.60 9.95
CA PHE A 250 -10.06 -25.04 9.93
C PHE A 250 -10.41 -24.30 8.65
N LEU A 251 -9.41 -23.81 7.88
CA LEU A 251 -9.62 -23.09 6.63
C LEU A 251 -9.09 -23.85 5.42
N ASN A 252 -8.40 -24.97 5.63
CA ASN A 252 -7.62 -25.67 4.61
C ASN A 252 -6.65 -24.76 3.83
N LEU A 253 -6.08 -23.78 4.53
CA LEU A 253 -5.22 -22.74 3.98
C LEU A 253 -3.79 -22.93 4.44
N GLU A 254 -2.84 -22.91 3.49
CA GLU A 254 -1.40 -22.87 3.79
C GLU A 254 -0.95 -21.41 3.83
N VAL A 255 -0.70 -20.91 5.04
CA VAL A 255 -0.28 -19.54 5.30
C VAL A 255 1.24 -19.43 5.16
N PRO A 256 1.77 -18.65 4.19
CA PRO A 256 3.21 -18.44 4.07
C PRO A 256 3.75 -17.72 5.31
N TYR A 257 4.91 -18.15 5.81
CA TYR A 257 5.64 -17.44 6.85
C TYR A 257 6.72 -16.55 6.22
N TRP A 258 6.63 -15.25 6.43
CA TRP A 258 7.54 -14.27 5.83
C TRP A 258 8.70 -13.89 6.72
N GLY A 259 8.72 -14.40 7.95
CA GLY A 259 9.80 -14.14 8.88
C GLY A 259 9.32 -13.40 10.12
N PHE A 260 10.25 -12.72 10.77
CA PHE A 260 10.02 -12.09 12.05
C PHE A 260 10.82 -10.80 12.20
N VAL A 261 10.41 -9.97 13.16
CA VAL A 261 11.16 -8.83 13.68
C VAL A 261 11.36 -9.05 15.18
N LEU A 262 12.61 -8.93 15.63
CA LEU A 262 12.93 -9.10 17.03
C LEU A 262 12.44 -7.94 17.88
N ALA A 263 12.06 -8.23 19.11
CA ALA A 263 11.90 -7.23 20.15
C ALA A 263 13.23 -6.50 20.37
N ASP A 264 13.20 -5.18 20.31
CA ASP A 264 14.41 -4.37 20.30
C ASP A 264 14.13 -3.01 20.94
N GLU A 265 14.92 -2.63 21.93
CA GLU A 265 14.77 -1.35 22.61
C GLU A 265 15.04 -0.13 21.70
N SER A 266 15.71 -0.34 20.58
CA SER A 266 15.92 0.73 19.59
C SER A 266 14.59 1.21 18.98
N VAL A 267 13.60 0.32 18.86
CA VAL A 267 12.31 0.65 18.26
C VAL A 267 11.53 1.70 19.07
N PRO A 268 11.21 1.50 20.37
CA PRO A 268 10.53 2.55 21.13
C PRO A 268 11.38 3.83 21.28
N LYS A 269 12.70 3.72 21.32
CA LYS A 269 13.59 4.90 21.35
C LYS A 269 13.47 5.73 20.06
N SER A 270 13.38 5.09 18.91
CA SER A 270 13.21 5.76 17.61
C SER A 270 11.83 6.41 17.48
N VAL A 271 10.77 5.73 17.95
CA VAL A 271 9.41 6.29 17.98
C VAL A 271 9.34 7.60 18.77
N ILE A 272 9.98 7.65 19.94
CA ILE A 272 10.05 8.87 20.77
C ILE A 272 10.78 10.01 20.00
N ARG A 273 11.75 9.68 19.15
CA ARG A 273 12.48 10.65 18.32
C ARG A 273 11.75 11.04 17.05
N GLN A 274 10.66 10.36 16.74
CA GLN A 274 9.95 10.49 15.45
C GLN A 274 10.88 10.25 14.25
N GLU A 275 11.77 9.28 14.37
CA GLU A 275 12.72 8.88 13.35
C GLU A 275 12.64 7.37 13.14
N PRO A 276 12.68 6.85 11.90
CA PRO A 276 12.69 5.41 11.65
C PRO A 276 13.90 4.72 12.29
N PHE A 277 13.66 3.57 12.94
CA PHE A 277 14.78 2.87 13.61
C PHE A 277 15.83 2.33 12.64
N LEU A 278 15.49 2.04 11.41
CA LEU A 278 16.45 1.66 10.38
C LEU A 278 17.44 2.79 10.05
N THR A 279 17.03 4.04 10.21
CA THR A 279 17.87 5.22 10.01
C THR A 279 18.69 5.50 11.26
N THR A 280 18.04 5.50 12.44
CA THR A 280 18.67 5.88 13.71
C THR A 280 19.56 4.76 14.28
N TYR A 281 19.14 3.49 14.09
CA TYR A 281 19.84 2.31 14.62
C TYR A 281 20.01 1.23 13.53
N PRO A 282 20.79 1.52 12.46
CA PRO A 282 20.86 0.65 11.27
C PRO A 282 21.40 -0.75 11.54
N TYR A 283 22.15 -0.93 12.63
CA TYR A 283 22.76 -2.20 13.02
C TYR A 283 21.99 -2.95 14.11
N SER A 284 20.82 -2.47 14.49
CA SER A 284 20.01 -3.12 15.49
C SER A 284 19.45 -4.48 15.00
N PRO A 285 19.10 -5.39 15.93
CA PRO A 285 18.46 -6.63 15.58
C PRO A 285 17.18 -6.45 14.77
N ALA A 286 16.34 -5.46 15.14
CA ALA A 286 15.12 -5.14 14.40
C ALA A 286 15.44 -4.67 12.97
N SER A 287 16.43 -3.78 12.79
CA SER A 287 16.88 -3.31 11.49
C SER A 287 17.36 -4.44 10.58
N SER A 288 18.11 -5.38 11.12
CA SER A 288 18.55 -6.58 10.40
C SER A 288 17.38 -7.44 9.92
N CYS A 289 16.32 -7.54 10.74
CA CYS A 289 15.10 -8.27 10.36
C CYS A 289 14.36 -7.55 9.24
N ILE A 290 14.22 -6.23 9.28
CA ILE A 290 13.58 -5.45 8.21
C ILE A 290 14.35 -5.57 6.90
N LEU A 291 15.69 -5.53 6.93
CA LEU A 291 16.50 -5.72 5.72
C LEU A 291 16.30 -7.11 5.10
N ARG A 292 16.14 -8.16 5.91
CA ARG A 292 15.78 -9.50 5.40
C ARG A 292 14.38 -9.52 4.77
N LEU A 293 13.41 -8.86 5.41
CA LEU A 293 12.07 -8.73 4.87
C LEU A 293 12.08 -7.99 3.51
N ALA A 294 12.84 -6.90 3.39
CA ALA A 294 12.97 -6.13 2.15
C ALA A 294 13.53 -7.00 0.99
N ARG A 295 14.59 -7.79 1.25
CA ARG A 295 15.12 -8.73 0.25
C ARG A 295 14.06 -9.74 -0.20
N ARG A 296 13.25 -10.24 0.72
CA ARG A 296 12.17 -11.16 0.39
C ARG A 296 11.12 -10.50 -0.51
N VAL A 297 10.73 -9.26 -0.21
CA VAL A 297 9.79 -8.47 -1.02
C VAL A 297 10.31 -8.30 -2.45
N LEU A 298 11.61 -8.13 -2.62
CA LEU A 298 12.27 -7.99 -3.92
C LEU A 298 12.49 -9.34 -4.65
N GLY A 299 12.03 -10.46 -4.07
CA GLY A 299 12.23 -11.79 -4.67
C GLY A 299 13.67 -12.28 -4.60
N GLN A 300 14.52 -11.61 -3.86
CA GLN A 300 15.86 -12.04 -3.54
C GLN A 300 15.70 -13.14 -2.47
N GLY A 301 15.77 -14.40 -2.90
CA GLY A 301 15.45 -15.59 -2.08
C GLY A 301 16.19 -15.63 -0.74
N PRO A 302 15.79 -16.55 0.18
CA PRO A 302 16.50 -16.70 1.44
C PRO A 302 17.97 -16.99 1.15
N GLU A 303 18.85 -16.31 1.87
CA GLU A 303 20.29 -16.58 1.86
C GLU A 303 20.50 -18.09 1.94
N LYS A 304 21.22 -18.66 0.97
CA LYS A 304 21.63 -20.06 1.06
C LYS A 304 22.32 -20.25 2.40
N LYS A 305 21.95 -21.28 3.16
CA LYS A 305 22.64 -21.64 4.40
C LYS A 305 24.15 -21.63 4.11
N GLY A 306 24.90 -20.64 4.61
CA GLY A 306 26.32 -20.46 4.34
C GLY A 306 26.67 -19.14 3.65
N ASP A 307 25.70 -18.33 3.21
CA ASP A 307 25.97 -16.95 2.84
C ASP A 307 26.15 -16.16 4.16
N PRO A 308 27.36 -15.70 4.50
CA PRO A 308 27.51 -14.76 5.60
C PRO A 308 26.85 -13.47 5.13
N GLY A 309 25.54 -13.28 5.40
CA GLY A 309 24.89 -12.02 5.08
C GLY A 309 25.84 -10.83 5.24
N PRO A 310 25.58 -9.60 4.89
CA PRO A 310 26.55 -8.52 5.07
C PRO A 310 27.12 -8.69 6.47
N GLY A 311 28.35 -9.24 6.53
CA GLY A 311 28.98 -9.75 7.75
C GLY A 311 28.86 -8.68 8.83
N PRO A 312 28.98 -9.01 10.12
CA PRO A 312 28.91 -8.02 11.16
C PRO A 312 29.79 -6.88 10.66
N TYR A 313 29.16 -5.75 10.30
CA TYR A 313 29.87 -4.59 9.79
C TYR A 313 31.07 -4.42 10.69
N ARG A 314 32.27 -4.56 10.14
CA ARG A 314 33.48 -4.31 10.92
C ARG A 314 33.24 -2.95 11.54
N LEU A 315 33.19 -2.93 12.87
CA LEU A 315 33.23 -1.68 13.61
C LEU A 315 34.44 -0.95 13.03
N VAL A 316 34.20 0.13 12.31
CA VAL A 316 35.28 1.08 11.96
C VAL A 316 35.60 1.70 13.30
N THR A 317 36.64 1.14 13.95
CA THR A 317 37.21 1.76 15.13
C THR A 317 37.82 3.08 14.66
N PRO A 318 37.82 4.13 15.50
CA PRO A 318 38.39 5.45 15.14
C PRO A 318 39.84 5.39 14.61
N ASP A 319 40.53 4.30 14.82
CA ASP A 319 41.94 4.08 14.41
C ASP A 319 42.12 3.67 12.94
N THR A 320 41.05 3.57 12.14
CA THR A 320 41.13 3.18 10.72
C THR A 320 40.79 4.33 9.76
N ILE A 321 40.78 5.56 10.21
CA ILE A 321 40.73 6.73 9.32
C ILE A 321 42.15 6.99 8.83
N PRO A 322 42.45 6.86 7.52
CA PRO A 322 43.74 7.29 7.01
C PRO A 322 43.87 8.80 7.25
N GLU A 323 44.93 9.20 7.94
CA GLU A 323 45.30 10.62 8.04
C GLU A 323 45.57 11.14 6.61
N GLY A 324 44.77 12.05 6.14
CA GLY A 324 44.99 12.82 4.93
C GLY A 324 43.89 12.70 3.86
N VAL A 325 42.81 13.43 4.03
CA VAL A 325 42.16 14.28 2.99
C VAL A 325 41.53 15.48 3.69
#